data_2386077f28dc9dda0be2d60bd1057d48
#
_entry.id   2386077f28dc9dda0be2d60bd1057d48
#
_cell.length_a   1.000
_cell.length_b   1.000
_cell.length_c   1.000
_cell.angle_alpha   90.00
_cell.angle_beta   90.00
_cell.angle_gamma   90.00
#
_symmetry.space_group_name_H-M   'P 1'
#
loop_
_entity.id
_entity.type
_entity.pdbx_description
1 polymer ?
#
loop_
_entity_poly.entity_id
_entity_poly.type
_entity_poly.pdbx_seq_one_letter_code
_entity_poly.pdbx_strand_id
1 'polypeptide(L)'
;MLSSYPACFIKEENGYSVLFPDLDDLATCGETLDEAFRMATDCLAGYLKWLDDDMEEAPVASTISNIDISAIAKELGVSTDEIFVNLITVDVIEYAKTHFEESIEKTITIPTWLNNAAIEQDIDFSQALQEALKIKLHLT
;
A
#
# COMPACT_ATOMS: atom_id res chain seq x y z
N MET A 1 -8.04 1.18 -11.68
CA MET A 1 -8.71 -0.13 -11.74
C MET A 1 -8.41 -0.92 -10.47
N LEU A 2 -9.43 -1.53 -9.91
CA LEU A 2 -9.29 -2.29 -8.66
C LEU A 2 -8.65 -3.66 -8.89
N SER A 3 -7.73 -4.02 -8.01
CA SER A 3 -7.14 -5.35 -7.94
C SER A 3 -7.57 -6.00 -6.63
N SER A 4 -7.98 -7.25 -6.68
CA SER A 4 -8.46 -7.99 -5.50
C SER A 4 -7.79 -9.34 -5.40
N TYR A 5 -7.30 -9.68 -4.22
CA TYR A 5 -6.67 -10.97 -3.94
C TYR A 5 -7.13 -11.48 -2.58
N PRO A 6 -7.36 -12.80 -2.46
CA PRO A 6 -7.68 -13.38 -1.17
C PRO A 6 -6.47 -13.36 -0.24
N ALA A 7 -6.71 -13.00 1.01
CA ALA A 7 -5.72 -13.03 2.07
C ALA A 7 -6.21 -13.87 3.23
N CYS A 8 -5.31 -14.68 3.78
CA CYS A 8 -5.58 -15.46 4.99
C CYS A 8 -5.13 -14.65 6.19
N PHE A 9 -6.04 -14.42 7.14
CA PHE A 9 -5.75 -13.76 8.40
C PHE A 9 -5.66 -14.83 9.48
N ILE A 10 -4.51 -14.93 10.11
CA ILE A 10 -4.22 -15.93 11.14
C ILE A 10 -4.14 -15.23 12.49
N LYS A 11 -5.03 -15.59 13.39
CA LYS A 11 -5.01 -15.04 14.73
C LYS A 11 -3.83 -15.60 15.52
N GLU A 12 -3.07 -14.71 16.15
CA GLU A 12 -1.93 -15.05 16.99
C GLU A 12 -2.12 -14.50 18.39
N GLU A 13 -1.21 -14.83 19.29
CA GLU A 13 -1.29 -14.39 20.70
C GLU A 13 -1.32 -12.87 20.82
N ASN A 14 -0.51 -12.16 20.02
CA ASN A 14 -0.36 -10.71 20.09
C ASN A 14 -0.72 -10.00 18.78
N GLY A 15 -1.72 -10.49 18.06
CA GLY A 15 -2.15 -9.83 16.84
C GLY A 15 -2.56 -10.80 15.75
N TYR A 16 -2.30 -10.42 14.51
CA TYR A 16 -2.69 -11.17 13.32
C TYR A 16 -1.55 -11.21 12.32
N SER A 17 -1.34 -12.37 11.71
CA SER A 17 -0.53 -12.51 10.50
C SER A 17 -1.45 -12.53 9.29
N VAL A 18 -0.97 -12.01 8.18
CA VAL A 18 -1.70 -11.98 6.91
C VAL A 18 -0.86 -12.63 5.84
N LEU A 19 -1.45 -13.52 5.08
CA LEU A 19 -0.78 -14.28 4.02
C LEU A 19 -1.58 -14.20 2.73
N PHE A 20 -0.91 -13.90 1.62
CA PHE A 20 -1.51 -13.92 0.29
C PHE A 20 -1.06 -15.18 -0.46
N PRO A 21 -1.86 -16.26 -0.48
CA PRO A 21 -1.43 -17.53 -1.10
C PRO A 21 -1.12 -17.44 -2.59
N ASP A 22 -1.82 -16.56 -3.32
CA ASP A 22 -1.61 -16.41 -4.77
C ASP A 22 -0.37 -15.58 -5.13
N LEU A 23 0.26 -14.94 -4.15
CA LEU A 23 1.36 -13.99 -4.36
C LEU A 23 2.65 -14.50 -3.72
N ASP A 24 3.00 -15.76 -3.97
CA ASP A 24 4.21 -16.39 -3.43
C ASP A 24 4.30 -16.31 -1.90
N ASP A 25 3.17 -16.53 -1.23
CA ASP A 25 3.06 -16.48 0.23
C ASP A 25 3.53 -15.13 0.82
N LEU A 26 3.30 -14.05 0.06
CA LEU A 26 3.53 -12.68 0.54
C LEU A 26 2.83 -12.49 1.88
N ALA A 27 3.55 -11.99 2.87
CA ALA A 27 3.05 -11.92 4.23
C ALA A 27 3.28 -10.56 4.88
N THR A 28 2.38 -10.22 5.79
CA THR A 28 2.50 -9.06 6.66
C THR A 28 1.84 -9.37 8.02
N CYS A 29 1.77 -8.40 8.90
CA CYS A 29 1.15 -8.60 10.21
C CYS A 29 0.64 -7.28 10.78
N GLY A 30 -0.17 -7.36 11.83
CA GLY A 30 -0.65 -6.22 12.58
C GLY A 30 -0.96 -6.61 14.02
N GLU A 31 -0.85 -5.69 14.94
CA GLU A 31 -1.15 -5.93 16.36
C GLU A 31 -2.66 -5.99 16.64
N THR A 32 -3.45 -5.35 15.78
CA THR A 32 -4.91 -5.37 15.85
C THR A 32 -5.46 -5.80 14.49
N LEU A 33 -6.73 -6.18 14.45
CA LEU A 33 -7.39 -6.54 13.19
C LEU A 33 -7.42 -5.36 12.22
N ASP A 34 -7.71 -4.16 12.71
CA ASP A 34 -7.71 -2.95 11.91
C ASP A 34 -6.34 -2.68 11.29
N GLU A 35 -5.28 -2.79 12.08
CA GLU A 35 -3.91 -2.65 11.59
C GLU A 35 -3.55 -3.73 10.57
N ALA A 36 -3.97 -4.97 10.82
CA ALA A 36 -3.72 -6.08 9.90
C ALA A 36 -4.36 -5.83 8.53
N PHE A 37 -5.58 -5.29 8.47
CA PHE A 37 -6.23 -4.91 7.22
C PHE A 37 -5.48 -3.79 6.50
N ARG A 38 -5.04 -2.77 7.23
CA ARG A 38 -4.25 -1.67 6.64
C ARG A 38 -2.91 -2.16 6.10
N MET A 39 -2.23 -3.01 6.84
CA MET A 39 -0.96 -3.61 6.43
C MET A 39 -1.15 -4.55 5.24
N ALA A 40 -2.25 -5.29 5.19
CA ALA A 40 -2.57 -6.14 4.06
C ALA A 40 -2.77 -5.32 2.77
N THR A 41 -3.49 -4.21 2.86
CA THR A 41 -3.70 -3.31 1.72
C THR A 41 -2.38 -2.71 1.23
N ASP A 42 -1.56 -2.24 2.15
CA ASP A 42 -0.25 -1.66 1.85
C ASP A 42 0.67 -2.69 1.19
N CYS A 43 0.72 -3.88 1.74
CA CYS A 43 1.53 -4.99 1.26
C CYS A 43 1.12 -5.42 -0.15
N LEU A 44 -0.19 -5.57 -0.39
CA LEU A 44 -0.73 -5.92 -1.70
C LEU A 44 -0.39 -4.84 -2.74
N ALA A 45 -0.65 -3.58 -2.41
CA ALA A 45 -0.38 -2.47 -3.32
C ALA A 45 1.11 -2.39 -3.68
N GLY A 46 1.99 -2.53 -2.69
CA GLY A 46 3.44 -2.51 -2.90
C GLY A 46 3.93 -3.64 -3.80
N TYR A 47 3.42 -4.84 -3.57
CA TYR A 47 3.79 -6.02 -4.38
C TYR A 47 3.33 -5.88 -5.83
N LEU A 48 2.08 -5.48 -6.04
CA LEU A 48 1.54 -5.29 -7.39
C LEU A 48 2.22 -4.14 -8.13
N LYS A 49 2.56 -3.08 -7.44
CA LYS A 49 3.34 -1.98 -8.02
C LYS A 49 4.74 -2.45 -8.45
N TRP A 50 5.39 -3.24 -7.60
CA TRP A 50 6.69 -3.80 -7.90
C TRP A 50 6.66 -4.69 -9.14
N LEU A 51 5.63 -5.55 -9.28
CA LEU A 51 5.46 -6.38 -10.48
C LEU A 51 5.25 -5.52 -11.73
N ASP A 52 4.44 -4.49 -11.64
CA ASP A 52 4.18 -3.57 -12.76
C ASP A 52 5.44 -2.81 -13.17
N ASP A 53 6.21 -2.31 -12.21
CA ASP A 53 7.47 -1.61 -12.46
C ASP A 53 8.50 -2.52 -13.15
N ASP A 54 8.51 -3.81 -12.83
CA ASP A 54 9.36 -4.82 -13.44
C ASP A 54 8.76 -5.43 -14.73
N MET A 55 7.62 -4.94 -15.17
CA MET A 55 6.88 -5.42 -16.34
C MET A 55 6.51 -6.90 -16.25
N GLU A 56 6.27 -7.39 -15.04
CA GLU A 56 5.81 -8.75 -14.80
C GLU A 56 4.29 -8.78 -14.63
N GLU A 57 3.67 -9.84 -15.13
CA GLU A 57 2.23 -10.02 -14.97
C GLU A 57 1.90 -10.49 -13.56
N ALA A 58 0.87 -9.90 -12.95
CA ALA A 58 0.35 -10.35 -11.68
C ALA A 58 -0.36 -11.70 -11.85
N PRO A 59 -0.22 -12.62 -10.88
CA PRO A 59 -0.95 -13.90 -10.92
C PRO A 59 -2.46 -13.68 -10.96
N VAL A 60 -3.17 -14.64 -11.53
CA VAL A 60 -4.63 -14.65 -11.50
C VAL A 60 -5.08 -14.96 -10.06
N ALA A 61 -5.98 -14.13 -9.53
CA ALA A 61 -6.49 -14.32 -8.18
C ALA A 61 -7.41 -15.55 -8.09
N SER A 62 -7.22 -16.37 -7.07
CA SER A 62 -8.13 -17.45 -6.72
C SER A 62 -9.42 -16.87 -6.15
N THR A 63 -10.50 -17.65 -6.20
CA THR A 63 -11.70 -17.32 -5.42
C THR A 63 -11.46 -17.70 -3.95
N ILE A 64 -12.18 -17.05 -3.05
CA ILE A 64 -12.07 -17.35 -1.61
C ILE A 64 -12.33 -18.85 -1.35
N SER A 65 -13.31 -19.41 -2.03
CA SER A 65 -13.67 -20.84 -1.86
C SER A 65 -12.59 -21.81 -2.31
N ASN A 66 -11.68 -21.39 -3.18
CA ASN A 66 -10.58 -22.22 -3.66
C ASN A 66 -9.33 -22.17 -2.77
N ILE A 67 -9.33 -21.34 -1.74
CA ILE A 67 -8.22 -21.29 -0.78
C ILE A 67 -8.34 -22.49 0.17
N ASP A 68 -7.31 -23.32 0.23
CA ASP A 68 -7.27 -24.50 1.10
C ASP A 68 -6.78 -24.13 2.49
N ILE A 69 -7.71 -23.71 3.34
CA ILE A 69 -7.42 -23.32 4.73
C ILE A 69 -6.82 -24.49 5.52
N SER A 70 -7.28 -25.70 5.27
CA SER A 70 -6.77 -26.89 5.98
C SER A 70 -5.30 -27.14 5.70
N ALA A 71 -4.88 -27.00 4.44
CA ALA A 71 -3.47 -27.13 4.07
C ALA A 71 -2.60 -26.05 4.70
N ILE A 72 -3.08 -24.82 4.68
CA ILE A 72 -2.37 -23.66 5.26
C ILE A 72 -2.25 -23.83 6.78
N ALA A 73 -3.33 -24.23 7.45
CA ALA A 73 -3.32 -24.47 8.90
C ALA A 73 -2.32 -25.55 9.29
N LYS A 74 -2.27 -26.63 8.51
CA LYS A 74 -1.34 -27.73 8.74
C LYS A 74 0.11 -27.27 8.56
N GLU A 75 0.39 -26.52 7.51
CA GLU A 75 1.73 -25.99 7.25
C GLU A 75 2.19 -25.05 8.35
N LEU A 76 1.31 -24.18 8.83
CA LEU A 76 1.61 -23.22 9.89
C LEU A 76 1.53 -23.81 11.31
N GLY A 77 0.98 -25.02 11.47
CA GLY A 77 0.82 -25.63 12.77
C GLY A 77 -0.25 -24.98 13.65
N VAL A 78 -1.30 -24.43 13.04
CA VAL A 78 -2.41 -23.78 13.73
C VAL A 78 -3.74 -24.48 13.44
N SER A 79 -4.77 -24.17 14.23
CA SER A 79 -6.12 -24.66 13.99
C SER A 79 -6.78 -23.88 12.85
N THR A 80 -7.65 -24.53 12.08
CA THR A 80 -8.44 -23.86 11.05
C THR A 80 -9.34 -22.77 11.62
N ASP A 81 -9.73 -22.87 12.90
CA ASP A 81 -10.52 -21.86 13.59
C ASP A 81 -9.76 -20.55 13.81
N GLU A 82 -8.46 -20.58 13.74
CA GLU A 82 -7.58 -19.41 13.87
C GLU A 82 -7.43 -18.64 12.57
N ILE A 83 -7.94 -19.15 11.46
CA ILE A 83 -7.78 -18.58 10.12
C ILE A 83 -9.11 -18.15 9.54
N PHE A 84 -9.19 -16.93 9.03
CA PHE A 84 -10.26 -16.54 8.13
C PHE A 84 -9.69 -15.95 6.84
N VAL A 85 -10.48 -16.02 5.76
CA VAL A 85 -10.08 -15.51 4.44
C VAL A 85 -10.96 -14.31 4.09
N ASN A 86 -10.33 -13.25 3.61
CA ASN A 86 -11.05 -12.10 3.10
C ASN A 86 -10.36 -11.57 1.85
N LEU A 87 -11.12 -10.91 0.99
CA LEU A 87 -10.55 -10.22 -0.17
C LEU A 87 -9.96 -8.89 0.27
N ILE A 88 -8.75 -8.64 -0.18
CA ILE A 88 -8.14 -7.33 -0.07
C ILE A 88 -8.21 -6.68 -1.46
N THR A 89 -8.80 -5.51 -1.53
CA THR A 89 -9.04 -4.80 -2.78
C THR A 89 -8.39 -3.42 -2.73
N VAL A 90 -7.64 -3.09 -3.76
CA VAL A 90 -6.94 -1.81 -3.82
C VAL A 90 -6.85 -1.31 -5.26
N ASP A 91 -6.95 0.00 -5.45
CA ASP A 91 -6.53 0.66 -6.69
C ASP A 91 -5.07 1.01 -6.53
N VAL A 92 -4.19 0.24 -7.16
CA VAL A 92 -2.74 0.36 -6.98
C VAL A 92 -2.23 1.73 -7.37
N ILE A 93 -2.71 2.29 -8.49
CA ILE A 93 -2.27 3.59 -8.99
C ILE A 93 -2.64 4.70 -8.01
N GLU A 94 -3.88 4.71 -7.55
CA GLU A 94 -4.36 5.72 -6.60
C GLU A 94 -3.70 5.56 -5.23
N TYR A 95 -3.53 4.33 -4.76
CA TYR A 95 -2.86 4.06 -3.49
C TYR A 95 -1.40 4.51 -3.51
N ALA A 96 -0.68 4.24 -4.61
CA ALA A 96 0.72 4.61 -4.76
C ALA A 96 0.93 6.12 -4.70
N LYS A 97 0.02 6.91 -5.27
CA LYS A 97 0.09 8.38 -5.24
C LYS A 97 0.12 8.94 -3.82
N THR A 98 -0.58 8.30 -2.90
CA THR A 98 -0.75 8.82 -1.54
C THR A 98 0.11 8.13 -0.50
N HIS A 99 0.59 6.90 -0.76
CA HIS A 99 1.31 6.10 0.23
C HIS A 99 2.74 5.74 -0.18
N PHE A 100 3.03 5.71 -1.48
CA PHE A 100 4.37 5.36 -2.01
C PHE A 100 5.00 6.53 -2.74
N GLU A 101 4.65 7.74 -2.37
CA GLU A 101 5.11 8.94 -3.03
C GLU A 101 6.64 9.03 -3.04
N GLU A 102 7.21 9.03 -4.24
CA GLU A 102 8.61 9.35 -4.44
C GLU A 102 8.73 10.83 -4.73
N SER A 103 9.61 11.51 -4.00
CA SER A 103 9.89 12.91 -4.21
C SER A 103 11.07 13.07 -5.15
N ILE A 104 11.00 14.05 -6.05
CA ILE A 104 12.13 14.43 -6.89
C ILE A 104 12.56 15.84 -6.53
N GLU A 105 13.87 16.10 -6.66
CA GLU A 105 14.41 17.44 -6.49
C GLU A 105 14.40 18.18 -7.81
N LYS A 106 13.96 19.44 -7.79
CA LYS A 106 14.01 20.32 -8.95
C LYS A 106 14.68 21.64 -8.56
N THR A 107 15.51 22.13 -9.46
CA THR A 107 16.09 23.47 -9.33
C THR A 107 15.18 24.44 -10.08
N ILE A 108 14.70 25.46 -9.40
CA ILE A 108 13.86 26.49 -9.99
C ILE A 108 14.50 27.86 -9.81
N THR A 109 14.16 28.78 -10.69
CA THR A 109 14.67 30.15 -10.64
C THR A 109 13.52 31.09 -10.30
N ILE A 110 13.72 31.90 -9.27
CA ILE A 110 12.76 32.94 -8.87
C ILE A 110 13.49 34.27 -8.69
N PRO A 111 12.78 35.41 -8.76
CA PRO A 111 13.38 36.72 -8.49
C PRO A 111 13.97 36.77 -7.08
N THR A 112 15.10 37.45 -6.93
CA THR A 112 15.77 37.58 -5.63
C THR A 112 14.89 38.21 -4.58
N TRP A 113 14.14 39.25 -4.94
CA TRP A 113 13.25 39.95 -3.98
C TRP A 113 12.15 39.01 -3.43
N LEU A 114 11.62 38.13 -4.29
CA LEU A 114 10.58 37.16 -3.89
C LEU A 114 11.17 36.10 -2.96
N ASN A 115 12.37 35.61 -3.28
CA ASN A 115 13.11 34.70 -2.41
C ASN A 115 13.32 35.28 -1.01
N ASN A 116 13.81 36.54 -0.93
CA ASN A 116 14.08 37.20 0.34
C ASN A 116 12.80 37.40 1.15
N ALA A 117 11.72 37.84 0.51
CA ALA A 117 10.43 38.01 1.17
C ALA A 117 9.89 36.70 1.74
N ALA A 118 10.02 35.62 1.02
CA ALA A 118 9.59 34.28 1.46
C ALA A 118 10.42 33.80 2.65
N ILE A 119 11.72 34.03 2.64
CA ILE A 119 12.62 33.67 3.75
C ILE A 119 12.25 34.46 5.01
N GLU A 120 11.97 35.76 4.88
CA GLU A 120 11.56 36.59 6.00
C GLU A 120 10.28 36.09 6.68
N GLN A 121 9.37 35.49 5.92
CA GLN A 121 8.12 34.96 6.44
C GLN A 121 8.19 33.48 6.77
N ASP A 122 9.39 32.90 6.73
CA ASP A 122 9.63 31.49 7.06
C ASP A 122 8.77 30.52 6.25
N ILE A 123 8.62 30.80 4.95
CA ILE A 123 7.83 29.98 4.05
C ILE A 123 8.63 28.76 3.59
N ASP A 124 8.00 27.57 3.66
CA ASP A 124 8.54 26.35 3.10
C ASP A 124 8.33 26.36 1.58
N PHE A 125 9.41 26.50 0.82
CA PHE A 125 9.37 26.58 -0.65
C PHE A 125 8.80 25.32 -1.29
N SER A 126 9.16 24.13 -0.78
CA SER A 126 8.66 22.88 -1.32
C SER A 126 7.15 22.75 -1.14
N GLN A 127 6.66 23.09 0.04
CA GLN A 127 5.23 23.08 0.35
C GLN A 127 4.47 24.09 -0.52
N ALA A 128 4.98 25.31 -0.62
CA ALA A 128 4.36 26.37 -1.43
C ALA A 128 4.28 25.98 -2.90
N LEU A 129 5.33 25.38 -3.45
CA LEU A 129 5.35 24.92 -4.84
C LEU A 129 4.32 23.82 -5.07
N GLN A 130 4.23 22.85 -4.17
CA GLN A 130 3.26 21.76 -4.27
C GLN A 130 1.82 22.30 -4.25
N GLU A 131 1.53 23.22 -3.37
CA GLU A 131 0.21 23.88 -3.29
C GLU A 131 -0.13 24.63 -4.58
N ALA A 132 0.82 25.38 -5.12
CA ALA A 132 0.63 26.11 -6.36
C ALA A 132 0.39 25.17 -7.56
N LEU A 133 1.14 24.07 -7.63
CA LEU A 133 0.97 23.07 -8.71
C LEU A 133 -0.38 22.38 -8.61
N LYS A 134 -0.83 22.03 -7.40
CA LYS A 134 -2.15 21.42 -7.19
C LYS A 134 -3.27 22.34 -7.67
N ILE A 135 -3.17 23.63 -7.38
CA ILE A 135 -4.14 24.62 -7.85
C ILE A 135 -4.15 24.71 -9.39
N LYS A 136 -2.97 24.79 -10.00
CA LYS A 136 -2.82 24.86 -11.47
C LYS A 136 -3.38 23.62 -12.18
N LEU A 137 -3.24 22.46 -11.56
CA LEU A 137 -3.71 21.17 -12.08
C LEU A 137 -5.17 20.88 -11.69
N HIS A 138 -5.82 21.79 -10.97
CA HIS A 138 -7.18 21.61 -10.45
C HIS A 138 -7.32 20.40 -9.52
N LEU A 139 -6.26 20.10 -8.77
CA LEU A 139 -6.27 19.06 -7.74
C LEU A 139 -6.59 19.67 -6.38
N THR A 140 -7.37 18.97 -5.59
CA THR A 140 -7.76 19.41 -4.25
C THR A 140 -7.05 18.60 -3.18
#